data_3fab9ae618cdcb3e1d0afbb63a126fe2
#
_entry.id   3fab9ae618cdcb3e1d0afbb63a126fe2
#
_cell.length_a   1.000
_cell.length_b   1.000
_cell.length_c   1.000
_cell.angle_alpha   90.00
_cell.angle_beta   90.00
_cell.angle_gamma   90.00
#
_symmetry.space_group_name_H-M   'P 1'
#
loop_
_entity.id
_entity.type
_entity.pdbx_description
1 polymer ?
#
loop_
_entity_poly.entity_id
_entity_poly.type
_entity_poly.pdbx_seq_one_letter_code
_entity_poly.pdbx_strand_id
1 'polypeptide(L)'
;MPLSDKTSIRFFGVAAYEIINRLGQRILLDPFMSENPACPVAFDSFDHVDLVVVSHAAFDHLGDTEALARRYGCPVICGGEVKAYLVAKGIDAETIRATTWGIRVEVAGIEVQPVECHHWSQIKMPDGTFASGVPMAFIVYADEGVRFYHYGDTAIFSDLKLQAELYQPTIGCIGIANPQEILHRNPMPGRMVTAEMSPYEGALAAQWLGLETVLPCHYCNPMDPEVAEFEKHLKALEAKRMPVPRSIVLKPGDWIEIPAGGGAVRNAA
;
A
#
# COMPACT_ATOMS: atom_id res chain seq x y z
N MET A 1 24.29 -9.16 9.08
CA MET A 1 24.85 -7.90 8.54
C MET A 1 23.95 -7.49 7.39
N PRO A 2 23.67 -6.20 7.18
CA PRO A 2 22.85 -5.78 6.04
C PRO A 2 23.56 -6.16 4.72
N LEU A 3 22.75 -6.63 3.74
CA LEU A 3 23.24 -6.99 2.40
C LEU A 3 23.34 -5.76 1.49
N SER A 4 22.64 -4.67 1.85
CA SER A 4 22.56 -3.41 1.12
C SER A 4 22.74 -2.22 2.06
N ASP A 5 23.17 -1.09 1.52
CA ASP A 5 23.24 0.21 2.20
C ASP A 5 21.97 1.06 2.00
N LYS A 6 20.92 0.48 1.37
CA LYS A 6 19.68 1.16 1.00
C LYS A 6 18.47 0.26 1.14
N THR A 7 17.32 0.87 1.40
CA THR A 7 16.00 0.28 1.20
C THR A 7 15.50 0.66 -0.19
N SER A 8 14.96 -0.28 -0.94
CA SER A 8 14.42 -0.04 -2.28
C SER A 8 12.90 -0.23 -2.26
N ILE A 9 12.17 0.67 -2.90
CA ILE A 9 10.71 0.60 -3.01
C ILE A 9 10.32 0.69 -4.48
N ARG A 10 9.49 -0.25 -4.93
CA ARG A 10 8.97 -0.33 -6.30
C ARG A 10 7.47 -0.16 -6.31
N PHE A 11 6.99 0.62 -7.28
CA PHE A 11 5.57 0.78 -7.54
C PHE A 11 5.13 -0.13 -8.70
N PHE A 12 4.03 -0.85 -8.53
CA PHE A 12 3.47 -1.72 -9.57
C PHE A 12 2.22 -1.16 -10.24
N GLY A 13 1.76 0.01 -9.78
CA GLY A 13 0.48 0.62 -10.19
C GLY A 13 -0.62 0.39 -9.16
N VAL A 14 -1.63 1.25 -9.18
CA VAL A 14 -2.74 1.29 -8.21
C VAL A 14 -2.23 1.48 -6.79
N ALA A 15 -2.33 0.49 -5.92
CA ALA A 15 -1.80 0.51 -4.56
C ALA A 15 -0.72 -0.56 -4.32
N ALA A 16 -0.28 -1.26 -5.37
CA ALA A 16 0.65 -2.37 -5.26
C ALA A 16 2.10 -1.90 -5.17
N TYR A 17 2.80 -2.33 -4.13
CA TYR A 17 4.20 -1.98 -3.85
C TYR A 17 5.05 -3.17 -3.48
N GLU A 18 6.34 -3.07 -3.78
CA GLU A 18 7.41 -3.94 -3.30
C GLU A 18 8.38 -3.11 -2.46
N ILE A 19 8.78 -3.63 -1.32
CA ILE A 19 9.86 -3.09 -0.51
C ILE A 19 10.94 -4.17 -0.40
N ILE A 20 12.18 -3.83 -0.72
CA ILE A 20 13.36 -4.65 -0.41
C ILE A 20 14.17 -3.91 0.64
N ASN A 21 14.21 -4.47 1.85
CA ASN A 21 14.96 -3.88 2.95
C ASN A 21 16.46 -4.15 2.85
N ARG A 22 17.25 -3.57 3.74
CA ARG A 22 18.72 -3.74 3.74
C ARG A 22 19.20 -5.16 4.06
N LEU A 23 18.32 -6.01 4.60
CA LEU A 23 18.59 -7.43 4.79
C LEU A 23 18.30 -8.26 3.53
N GLY A 24 17.80 -7.63 2.48
CA GLY A 24 17.37 -8.29 1.24
C GLY A 24 16.00 -8.94 1.33
N GLN A 25 15.24 -8.71 2.41
CA GLN A 25 13.89 -9.24 2.54
C GLN A 25 12.93 -8.50 1.62
N ARG A 26 12.12 -9.25 0.89
CA ARG A 26 11.12 -8.76 -0.06
C ARG A 26 9.73 -8.79 0.56
N ILE A 27 9.13 -7.62 0.66
CA ILE A 27 7.80 -7.39 1.22
C ILE A 27 6.91 -6.90 0.08
N LEU A 28 5.80 -7.56 -0.17
CA LEU A 28 4.79 -7.14 -1.14
C LEU A 28 3.57 -6.59 -0.40
N LEU A 29 3.12 -5.42 -0.82
CA LEU A 29 1.95 -4.73 -0.25
C LEU A 29 0.87 -4.67 -1.32
N ASP A 30 -0.34 -5.15 -0.98
CA ASP A 30 -1.50 -5.18 -1.85
C ASP A 30 -1.16 -5.64 -3.29
N PRO A 31 -0.68 -6.91 -3.47
CA PRO A 31 0.01 -7.35 -4.68
C PRO A 31 -0.94 -7.59 -5.86
N PHE A 32 -1.56 -6.53 -6.34
CA PHE A 32 -2.39 -6.53 -7.54
C PHE A 32 -1.50 -6.42 -8.79
N MET A 33 -1.15 -7.55 -9.39
CA MET A 33 -0.17 -7.63 -10.47
C MET A 33 -0.76 -8.23 -11.76
N SER A 34 -1.21 -9.48 -11.72
CA SER A 34 -1.64 -10.22 -12.93
C SER A 34 -2.84 -9.59 -13.65
N GLU A 35 -3.77 -9.02 -12.91
CA GLU A 35 -4.95 -8.35 -13.47
C GLU A 35 -4.80 -6.82 -13.53
N ASN A 36 -3.65 -6.29 -13.12
CA ASN A 36 -3.33 -4.87 -13.21
C ASN A 36 -2.80 -4.54 -14.60
N PRO A 37 -3.52 -3.77 -15.41
CA PRO A 37 -3.11 -3.47 -16.79
C PRO A 37 -1.83 -2.62 -16.87
N ALA A 38 -1.46 -1.96 -15.76
CA ALA A 38 -0.28 -1.12 -15.69
C ALA A 38 0.96 -1.84 -15.13
N CYS A 39 0.79 -2.99 -14.46
CA CYS A 39 1.91 -3.69 -13.82
C CYS A 39 2.81 -4.35 -14.86
N PRO A 40 4.12 -4.00 -14.91
CA PRO A 40 5.05 -4.61 -15.87
C PRO A 40 5.69 -5.90 -15.34
N VAL A 41 5.32 -6.38 -14.14
CA VAL A 41 5.98 -7.46 -13.42
C VAL A 41 5.01 -8.61 -13.21
N ALA A 42 5.41 -9.83 -13.57
CA ALA A 42 4.64 -11.03 -13.29
C ALA A 42 4.84 -11.46 -11.82
N PHE A 43 3.77 -11.91 -11.16
CA PHE A 43 3.81 -12.34 -9.75
C PHE A 43 4.79 -13.50 -9.50
N ASP A 44 5.10 -14.30 -10.52
CA ASP A 44 5.96 -15.47 -10.43
C ASP A 44 7.43 -15.22 -10.85
N SER A 45 7.77 -13.95 -11.09
CA SER A 45 9.11 -13.54 -11.54
C SER A 45 10.10 -13.26 -10.39
N PHE A 46 9.67 -13.33 -9.13
CA PHE A 46 10.54 -13.11 -7.98
C PHE A 46 11.39 -14.34 -7.66
N ASP A 47 12.60 -14.13 -7.15
CA ASP A 47 13.44 -15.21 -6.62
C ASP A 47 12.88 -15.76 -5.30
N HIS A 48 12.37 -14.85 -4.46
CA HIS A 48 11.73 -15.14 -3.17
C HIS A 48 10.77 -14.02 -2.79
N VAL A 49 9.85 -14.30 -1.88
CA VAL A 49 8.99 -13.34 -1.20
C VAL A 49 8.99 -13.71 0.28
N ASP A 50 9.33 -12.76 1.16
CA ASP A 50 9.44 -12.99 2.61
C ASP A 50 8.14 -12.65 3.35
N LEU A 51 7.35 -11.73 2.81
CA LEU A 51 6.10 -11.28 3.42
C LEU A 51 5.16 -10.69 2.38
N VAL A 52 3.88 -11.03 2.49
CA VAL A 52 2.78 -10.33 1.81
C VAL A 52 1.92 -9.62 2.86
N VAL A 53 1.54 -8.36 2.62
CA VAL A 53 0.66 -7.57 3.48
C VAL A 53 -0.54 -7.12 2.66
N VAL A 54 -1.75 -7.40 3.14
CA VAL A 54 -3.01 -7.09 2.44
C VAL A 54 -3.88 -6.19 3.29
N SER A 55 -4.21 -5.01 2.77
CA SER A 55 -4.99 -3.99 3.47
C SER A 55 -6.47 -4.38 3.62
N HIS A 56 -7.08 -4.91 2.56
CA HIS A 56 -8.48 -5.31 2.55
C HIS A 56 -8.78 -6.26 1.39
N ALA A 57 -10.01 -6.76 1.35
CA ALA A 57 -10.40 -7.85 0.46
C ALA A 57 -10.83 -7.41 -0.96
N ALA A 58 -10.62 -6.15 -1.35
CA ALA A 58 -10.89 -5.72 -2.73
C ALA A 58 -9.97 -6.44 -3.73
N PHE A 59 -10.47 -6.68 -4.94
CA PHE A 59 -9.74 -7.45 -5.95
C PHE A 59 -8.40 -6.81 -6.35
N ASP A 60 -8.34 -5.48 -6.34
CA ASP A 60 -7.17 -4.65 -6.69
C ASP A 60 -6.18 -4.46 -5.52
N HIS A 61 -6.45 -5.09 -4.36
CA HIS A 61 -5.57 -5.14 -3.19
C HIS A 61 -5.23 -6.58 -2.80
N LEU A 62 -6.23 -7.48 -2.67
CA LEU A 62 -6.00 -8.90 -2.45
C LEU A 62 -5.16 -9.51 -3.58
N GLY A 63 -5.46 -9.11 -4.83
CA GLY A 63 -4.68 -9.41 -6.02
C GLY A 63 -4.18 -10.85 -6.10
N ASP A 64 -2.88 -10.99 -6.32
CA ASP A 64 -2.19 -12.29 -6.49
C ASP A 64 -1.78 -12.95 -5.15
N THR A 65 -2.30 -12.50 -4.01
CA THR A 65 -1.90 -13.00 -2.68
C THR A 65 -2.00 -14.53 -2.56
N GLU A 66 -3.10 -15.14 -3.05
CA GLU A 66 -3.23 -16.61 -3.04
C GLU A 66 -2.14 -17.27 -3.84
N ALA A 67 -1.87 -16.78 -5.05
CA ALA A 67 -0.85 -17.33 -5.95
C ALA A 67 0.57 -17.18 -5.37
N LEU A 68 0.87 -16.03 -4.77
CA LEU A 68 2.15 -15.76 -4.10
C LEU A 68 2.36 -16.66 -2.89
N ALA A 69 1.35 -16.79 -2.01
CA ALA A 69 1.43 -17.69 -0.85
C ALA A 69 1.66 -19.15 -1.26
N ARG A 70 1.00 -19.63 -2.32
CA ARG A 70 1.21 -20.99 -2.85
C ARG A 70 2.59 -21.17 -3.43
N ARG A 71 3.07 -20.22 -4.22
CA ARG A 71 4.33 -20.35 -4.95
C ARG A 71 5.54 -20.21 -4.04
N TYR A 72 5.53 -19.23 -3.14
CA TYR A 72 6.70 -18.90 -2.33
C TYR A 72 6.62 -19.42 -0.90
N GLY A 73 5.47 -19.92 -0.45
CA GLY A 73 5.27 -20.35 0.94
C GLY A 73 5.44 -19.20 1.94
N CYS A 74 5.31 -17.95 1.48
CA CYS A 74 5.53 -16.77 2.30
C CYS A 74 4.36 -16.53 3.26
N PRO A 75 4.62 -15.98 4.46
CA PRO A 75 3.58 -15.57 5.36
C PRO A 75 2.77 -14.38 4.80
N VAL A 76 1.51 -14.27 5.26
CA VAL A 76 0.59 -13.20 4.89
C VAL A 76 0.09 -12.49 6.14
N ILE A 77 0.18 -11.16 6.20
CA ILE A 77 -0.50 -10.30 7.17
C ILE A 77 -1.74 -9.73 6.51
N CYS A 78 -2.92 -9.88 7.14
CA CYS A 78 -4.19 -9.42 6.55
C CYS A 78 -5.30 -9.30 7.59
N GLY A 79 -6.49 -8.87 7.16
CA GLY A 79 -7.72 -8.92 7.94
C GLY A 79 -8.27 -10.34 8.13
N GLY A 80 -9.21 -10.47 9.06
CA GLY A 80 -9.83 -11.78 9.37
C GLY A 80 -10.60 -12.38 8.20
N GLU A 81 -11.24 -11.56 7.38
CA GLU A 81 -12.00 -11.97 6.19
C GLU A 81 -11.09 -12.49 5.08
N VAL A 82 -9.93 -11.83 4.89
CA VAL A 82 -8.91 -12.29 3.93
C VAL A 82 -8.31 -13.61 4.40
N LYS A 83 -8.00 -13.75 5.71
CA LYS A 83 -7.56 -15.03 6.26
C LYS A 83 -8.59 -16.13 6.02
N ALA A 84 -9.86 -15.88 6.34
CA ALA A 84 -10.93 -16.84 6.14
C ALA A 84 -11.03 -17.30 4.67
N TYR A 85 -10.92 -16.34 3.74
CA TYR A 85 -10.91 -16.61 2.31
C TYR A 85 -9.73 -17.47 1.89
N LEU A 86 -8.49 -17.09 2.26
CA LEU A 86 -7.27 -17.81 1.89
C LEU A 86 -7.26 -19.24 2.46
N VAL A 87 -7.75 -19.42 3.70
CA VAL A 87 -7.90 -20.77 4.30
C VAL A 87 -8.95 -21.59 3.54
N ALA A 88 -10.09 -21.00 3.18
CA ALA A 88 -11.10 -21.67 2.36
C ALA A 88 -10.59 -22.04 0.96
N LYS A 89 -9.58 -21.32 0.46
CA LYS A 89 -8.84 -21.62 -0.76
C LYS A 89 -7.73 -22.65 -0.54
N GLY A 90 -7.50 -23.13 0.68
CA GLY A 90 -6.54 -24.18 1.02
C GLY A 90 -5.11 -23.68 1.30
N ILE A 91 -4.95 -22.41 1.64
CA ILE A 91 -3.69 -21.90 2.21
C ILE A 91 -3.64 -22.29 3.70
N ASP A 92 -2.47 -22.69 4.19
CA ASP A 92 -2.28 -23.08 5.57
C ASP A 92 -2.55 -21.90 6.50
N ALA A 93 -3.47 -22.08 7.46
CA ALA A 93 -3.85 -21.08 8.44
C ALA A 93 -2.69 -20.57 9.31
N GLU A 94 -1.67 -21.41 9.52
CA GLU A 94 -0.48 -21.08 10.33
C GLU A 94 0.46 -20.10 9.61
N THR A 95 0.40 -20.01 8.28
CA THR A 95 1.17 -19.03 7.49
C THR A 95 0.46 -17.67 7.40
N ILE A 96 -0.76 -17.53 7.92
CA ILE A 96 -1.56 -16.32 7.81
C ILE A 96 -1.74 -15.67 9.19
N ARG A 97 -1.16 -14.49 9.37
CA ARG A 97 -1.33 -13.64 10.54
C ARG A 97 -2.49 -12.68 10.33
N ALA A 98 -3.68 -13.02 10.84
CA ALA A 98 -4.76 -12.05 10.92
C ALA A 98 -4.49 -11.03 12.03
N THR A 99 -4.80 -9.77 11.74
CA THR A 99 -4.61 -8.65 12.67
C THR A 99 -5.72 -7.59 12.46
N THR A 100 -5.68 -6.52 13.24
CA THR A 100 -6.55 -5.34 13.12
C THR A 100 -5.84 -4.11 13.67
N TRP A 101 -6.49 -2.95 13.60
CA TRP A 101 -5.95 -1.67 14.07
C TRP A 101 -5.36 -1.75 15.48
N GLY A 102 -4.21 -1.13 15.67
CA GLY A 102 -3.53 -1.04 16.96
C GLY A 102 -2.77 -2.29 17.39
N ILE A 103 -2.93 -3.43 16.72
CA ILE A 103 -2.22 -4.66 17.03
C ILE A 103 -0.97 -4.77 16.15
N ARG A 104 0.17 -4.26 16.63
CA ARG A 104 1.46 -4.42 15.96
C ARG A 104 1.86 -5.89 15.94
N VAL A 105 2.30 -6.36 14.80
CA VAL A 105 2.76 -7.73 14.59
C VAL A 105 4.18 -7.74 14.02
N GLU A 106 4.93 -8.77 14.37
CA GLU A 106 6.21 -9.08 13.74
C GLU A 106 6.08 -10.42 13.02
N VAL A 107 6.43 -10.44 11.74
CA VAL A 107 6.45 -11.65 10.91
C VAL A 107 7.71 -11.63 10.06
N ALA A 108 8.44 -12.73 10.03
CA ALA A 108 9.73 -12.86 9.34
C ALA A 108 10.76 -11.79 9.77
N GLY A 109 10.68 -11.28 11.00
CA GLY A 109 11.56 -10.21 11.51
C GLY A 109 11.18 -8.81 11.01
N ILE A 110 10.02 -8.67 10.37
CA ILE A 110 9.50 -7.40 9.87
C ILE A 110 8.33 -6.96 10.75
N GLU A 111 8.44 -5.79 11.37
CA GLU A 111 7.35 -5.20 12.14
C GLU A 111 6.37 -4.46 11.24
N VAL A 112 5.08 -4.72 11.45
CA VAL A 112 3.97 -4.06 10.76
C VAL A 112 2.97 -3.55 11.79
N GLN A 113 2.63 -2.26 11.75
CA GLN A 113 1.61 -1.61 12.55
C GLN A 113 0.37 -1.37 11.72
N PRO A 114 -0.70 -2.16 11.89
CA PRO A 114 -2.00 -1.83 11.33
C PRO A 114 -2.58 -0.59 12.00
N VAL A 115 -3.10 0.32 11.19
CA VAL A 115 -3.72 1.56 11.66
C VAL A 115 -5.10 1.74 11.05
N GLU A 116 -5.90 2.60 11.65
CA GLU A 116 -7.25 2.90 11.20
C GLU A 116 -7.29 3.35 9.74
N CYS A 117 -8.31 2.85 9.02
CA CYS A 117 -8.57 3.09 7.61
C CYS A 117 -10.08 3.19 7.41
N HIS A 118 -10.54 4.25 6.75
CA HIS A 118 -11.96 4.49 6.48
C HIS A 118 -12.36 4.02 5.09
N HIS A 119 -12.52 2.73 4.97
CA HIS A 119 -12.96 2.05 3.75
C HIS A 119 -13.82 0.84 4.12
N TRP A 120 -14.11 -0.03 3.19
CA TRP A 120 -14.84 -1.28 3.40
C TRP A 120 -13.97 -2.48 3.05
N SER A 121 -14.28 -3.62 3.63
CA SER A 121 -13.67 -4.90 3.25
C SER A 121 -14.74 -5.98 3.21
N GLN A 122 -14.95 -6.57 2.04
CA GLN A 122 -15.87 -7.67 1.85
C GLN A 122 -15.40 -8.57 0.71
N ILE A 123 -15.55 -9.88 0.87
CA ILE A 123 -15.20 -10.85 -0.15
C ILE A 123 -16.28 -11.93 -0.28
N LYS A 124 -16.53 -12.38 -1.50
CA LYS A 124 -17.35 -13.56 -1.76
C LYS A 124 -16.52 -14.81 -1.51
N MET A 125 -16.99 -15.64 -0.58
CA MET A 125 -16.36 -16.90 -0.21
C MET A 125 -16.60 -17.97 -1.28
N PRO A 126 -15.76 -19.05 -1.34
CA PRO A 126 -15.94 -20.14 -2.29
C PRO A 126 -17.29 -20.86 -2.22
N ASP A 127 -17.94 -20.85 -1.05
CA ASP A 127 -19.29 -21.41 -0.84
C ASP A 127 -20.42 -20.48 -1.28
N GLY A 128 -20.10 -19.29 -1.77
CA GLY A 128 -21.05 -18.29 -2.24
C GLY A 128 -21.54 -17.31 -1.16
N THR A 129 -21.19 -17.50 0.10
CA THR A 129 -21.46 -16.54 1.18
C THR A 129 -20.53 -15.32 1.07
N PHE A 130 -20.75 -14.31 1.91
CA PHE A 130 -19.88 -13.14 1.99
C PHE A 130 -19.26 -13.04 3.38
N ALA A 131 -17.95 -12.78 3.41
CA ALA A 131 -17.23 -12.39 4.62
C ALA A 131 -16.92 -10.89 4.56
N SER A 132 -17.15 -10.18 5.65
CA SER A 132 -16.79 -8.77 5.79
C SER A 132 -15.77 -8.64 6.91
N GLY A 133 -14.84 -7.70 6.74
CA GLY A 133 -13.77 -7.44 7.68
C GLY A 133 -13.53 -5.96 7.91
N VAL A 134 -12.43 -5.68 8.56
CA VAL A 134 -11.98 -4.32 8.89
C VAL A 134 -10.83 -3.97 7.94
N PRO A 135 -10.99 -2.97 7.06
CA PRO A 135 -9.88 -2.51 6.23
C PRO A 135 -8.80 -1.86 7.09
N MET A 136 -7.56 -1.92 6.66
CA MET A 136 -6.40 -1.42 7.39
C MET A 136 -5.49 -0.62 6.47
N ALA A 137 -4.98 0.50 6.97
CA ALA A 137 -3.73 1.06 6.51
C ALA A 137 -2.59 0.43 7.32
N PHE A 138 -1.36 0.54 6.84
CA PHE A 138 -0.21 -0.06 7.52
C PHE A 138 0.97 0.90 7.61
N ILE A 139 1.73 0.77 8.70
CA ILE A 139 3.08 1.29 8.76
C ILE A 139 4.02 0.10 8.82
N VAL A 140 4.82 -0.06 7.77
CA VAL A 140 5.85 -1.10 7.66
C VAL A 140 7.18 -0.52 8.11
N TYR A 141 7.76 -1.10 9.14
CA TYR A 141 9.09 -0.76 9.64
C TYR A 141 10.13 -1.55 8.84
N ALA A 142 10.42 -1.03 7.63
CA ALA A 142 11.28 -1.75 6.69
C ALA A 142 12.75 -1.76 7.12
N ASP A 143 13.23 -0.62 7.64
CA ASP A 143 14.59 -0.43 8.16
C ASP A 143 14.61 0.70 9.19
N GLU A 144 15.74 0.88 9.88
CA GLU A 144 15.96 2.05 10.74
C GLU A 144 15.79 3.34 9.94
N GLY A 145 14.87 4.22 10.39
CA GLY A 145 14.53 5.46 9.70
C GLY A 145 13.56 5.31 8.51
N VAL A 146 13.22 4.09 8.10
CA VAL A 146 12.28 3.83 6.99
C VAL A 146 10.99 3.23 7.53
N ARG A 147 10.00 4.07 7.74
CA ARG A 147 8.64 3.73 8.16
C ARG A 147 7.69 4.07 7.02
N PHE A 148 7.35 3.03 6.23
CA PHE A 148 6.51 3.17 5.04
C PHE A 148 5.03 3.12 5.44
N TYR A 149 4.30 4.20 5.20
CA TYR A 149 2.85 4.26 5.33
C TYR A 149 2.18 3.77 4.05
N HIS A 150 1.40 2.70 4.15
CA HIS A 150 0.53 2.22 3.09
C HIS A 150 -0.91 2.62 3.42
N TYR A 151 -1.56 3.41 2.59
CA TYR A 151 -2.83 4.06 2.92
C TYR A 151 -4.05 3.13 2.94
N GLY A 152 -4.03 1.98 2.21
CA GLY A 152 -5.06 0.93 2.24
C GLY A 152 -6.46 1.39 1.83
N ASP A 153 -6.56 2.29 0.86
CA ASP A 153 -7.82 2.88 0.36
C ASP A 153 -8.65 3.59 1.43
N THR A 154 -8.06 4.51 2.13
CA THR A 154 -8.79 5.28 3.14
C THR A 154 -9.36 6.58 2.60
N ALA A 155 -10.58 6.95 3.02
CA ALA A 155 -11.02 8.33 3.00
C ALA A 155 -10.19 9.16 3.97
N ILE A 156 -10.17 10.49 3.79
CA ILE A 156 -9.50 11.39 4.73
C ILE A 156 -10.27 11.47 6.05
N PHE A 157 -9.56 11.46 7.18
CA PHE A 157 -10.13 11.61 8.51
C PHE A 157 -9.10 12.24 9.47
N SER A 158 -9.58 12.86 10.56
CA SER A 158 -8.75 13.69 11.44
C SER A 158 -7.62 12.94 12.14
N ASP A 159 -7.81 11.66 12.42
CA ASP A 159 -6.88 10.87 13.22
C ASP A 159 -5.64 10.40 12.45
N LEU A 160 -5.54 10.73 11.15
CA LEU A 160 -4.27 10.71 10.42
C LEU A 160 -3.19 11.55 11.13
N LYS A 161 -3.58 12.64 11.81
CA LYS A 161 -2.67 13.45 12.65
C LYS A 161 -2.20 12.69 13.90
N LEU A 162 -3.10 11.94 14.52
CA LEU A 162 -2.75 11.09 15.66
C LEU A 162 -1.85 9.93 15.24
N GLN A 163 -2.10 9.34 14.08
CA GLN A 163 -1.21 8.33 13.49
C GLN A 163 0.19 8.89 13.23
N ALA A 164 0.29 10.13 12.74
CA ALA A 164 1.55 10.84 12.56
C ALA A 164 2.31 11.01 13.87
N GLU A 165 1.63 11.47 14.92
CA GLU A 165 2.22 11.69 16.26
C GLU A 165 2.73 10.38 16.87
N LEU A 166 1.92 9.32 16.82
CA LEU A 166 2.21 8.04 17.47
C LEU A 166 3.26 7.21 16.73
N TYR A 167 3.23 7.21 15.40
CA TYR A 167 4.01 6.24 14.59
C TYR A 167 5.05 6.90 13.70
N GLN A 168 4.95 8.20 13.46
CA GLN A 168 5.94 9.01 12.73
C GLN A 168 6.37 8.37 11.40
N PRO A 169 5.47 8.07 10.45
CA PRO A 169 5.84 7.54 9.16
C PRO A 169 6.77 8.53 8.41
N THR A 170 7.77 8.02 7.73
CA THR A 170 8.76 8.87 7.04
C THR A 170 8.48 8.97 5.54
N ILE A 171 8.02 7.91 4.95
CA ILE A 171 7.61 7.83 3.55
C ILE A 171 6.29 7.07 3.45
N GLY A 172 5.44 7.41 2.49
CA GLY A 172 4.19 6.67 2.32
C GLY A 172 3.56 6.87 0.97
N CYS A 173 2.69 5.92 0.60
CA CYS A 173 1.80 6.07 -0.53
C CYS A 173 0.44 6.62 -0.09
N ILE A 174 -0.14 7.46 -0.93
CA ILE A 174 -1.45 8.09 -0.71
C ILE A 174 -2.26 8.01 -1.99
N GLY A 175 -3.44 7.40 -1.92
CA GLY A 175 -4.40 7.33 -3.02
C GLY A 175 -4.94 8.70 -3.38
N ILE A 176 -4.97 9.01 -4.67
CA ILE A 176 -5.39 10.31 -5.19
C ILE A 176 -6.36 10.22 -6.36
N ALA A 177 -6.59 9.02 -6.86
CA ALA A 177 -7.37 8.77 -8.06
C ALA A 177 -8.09 7.42 -7.96
N ASN A 178 -8.98 7.17 -8.92
CA ASN A 178 -9.68 5.90 -9.04
C ASN A 178 -9.76 5.55 -10.54
N PRO A 179 -8.79 4.76 -11.05
CA PRO A 179 -8.63 4.54 -12.48
C PRO A 179 -9.83 3.80 -13.08
N GLN A 180 -10.40 4.36 -14.12
CA GLN A 180 -11.59 3.80 -14.78
C GLN A 180 -11.33 2.41 -15.37
N GLU A 181 -10.10 2.11 -15.76
CA GLU A 181 -9.67 0.82 -16.29
C GLU A 181 -9.89 -0.32 -15.29
N ILE A 182 -9.95 0.01 -14.00
CA ILE A 182 -10.15 -0.94 -12.90
C ILE A 182 -11.61 -0.98 -12.48
N LEU A 183 -12.26 0.17 -12.38
CA LEU A 183 -13.65 0.30 -11.92
C LEU A 183 -14.67 -0.47 -12.75
N HIS A 184 -14.43 -0.60 -14.06
CA HIS A 184 -15.33 -1.33 -14.95
C HIS A 184 -15.50 -2.83 -14.62
N ARG A 185 -14.65 -3.39 -13.78
CA ARG A 185 -14.68 -4.81 -13.41
C ARG A 185 -15.76 -5.16 -12.38
N ASN A 186 -16.31 -4.16 -11.69
CA ASN A 186 -17.38 -4.35 -10.71
C ASN A 186 -18.72 -3.85 -11.26
N PRO A 187 -19.57 -4.72 -11.86
CA PRO A 187 -20.91 -4.34 -12.28
C PRO A 187 -21.78 -4.07 -11.05
N MET A 188 -21.93 -2.81 -10.70
CA MET A 188 -22.80 -2.35 -9.63
C MET A 188 -23.84 -1.35 -10.17
N PRO A 189 -25.04 -1.26 -9.56
CA PRO A 189 -25.98 -0.21 -9.92
C PRO A 189 -25.37 1.17 -9.63
N GLY A 190 -25.48 2.07 -10.60
CA GLY A 190 -24.90 3.41 -10.51
C GLY A 190 -23.43 3.47 -10.92
N ARG A 191 -22.77 4.55 -10.55
CA ARG A 191 -21.33 4.76 -10.78
C ARG A 191 -20.69 5.32 -9.53
N MET A 192 -19.44 4.98 -9.27
CA MET A 192 -18.62 5.72 -8.31
C MET A 192 -18.32 7.11 -8.88
N VAL A 193 -18.56 8.13 -8.10
CA VAL A 193 -18.40 9.53 -8.52
C VAL A 193 -17.06 10.10 -8.07
N THR A 194 -16.55 9.60 -6.92
CA THR A 194 -15.28 10.04 -6.34
C THR A 194 -14.46 8.82 -5.95
N ALA A 195 -13.14 9.00 -5.89
CA ALA A 195 -12.22 8.10 -5.19
C ALA A 195 -12.39 8.20 -3.66
N GLU A 196 -11.66 7.40 -2.92
CA GLU A 196 -11.56 7.43 -1.46
C GLU A 196 -11.05 8.80 -0.98
N MET A 197 -10.04 9.33 -1.69
CA MET A 197 -9.57 10.71 -1.56
C MET A 197 -9.47 11.37 -2.93
N SER A 198 -9.94 12.61 -3.01
CA SER A 198 -9.62 13.50 -4.13
C SER A 198 -8.14 13.92 -4.07
N PRO A 199 -7.56 14.46 -5.16
CA PRO A 199 -6.20 14.99 -5.15
C PRO A 199 -5.94 16.04 -4.04
N TYR A 200 -6.94 16.85 -3.69
CA TYR A 200 -6.84 17.80 -2.58
C TYR A 200 -6.78 17.10 -1.22
N GLU A 201 -7.68 16.15 -0.99
CA GLU A 201 -7.70 15.38 0.26
C GLU A 201 -6.43 14.56 0.43
N GLY A 202 -5.91 13.95 -0.64
CA GLY A 202 -4.64 13.23 -0.63
C GLY A 202 -3.45 14.13 -0.27
N ALA A 203 -3.39 15.35 -0.83
CA ALA A 203 -2.35 16.33 -0.47
C ALA A 203 -2.44 16.75 1.00
N LEU A 204 -3.65 16.93 1.51
CA LEU A 204 -3.88 17.27 2.91
C LEU A 204 -3.56 16.10 3.85
N ALA A 205 -3.92 14.86 3.48
CA ALA A 205 -3.60 13.65 4.23
C ALA A 205 -2.08 13.44 4.33
N ALA A 206 -1.35 13.61 3.23
CA ALA A 206 0.11 13.52 3.22
C ALA A 206 0.77 14.56 4.15
N GLN A 207 0.22 15.77 4.18
CA GLN A 207 0.66 16.82 5.09
C GLN A 207 0.31 16.49 6.56
N TRP A 208 -0.89 15.97 6.84
CA TRP A 208 -1.31 15.59 8.19
C TRP A 208 -0.51 14.43 8.76
N LEU A 209 -0.13 13.48 7.92
CA LEU A 209 0.73 12.35 8.30
C LEU A 209 2.18 12.77 8.57
N GLY A 210 2.57 14.01 8.23
CA GLY A 210 3.92 14.49 8.45
C GLY A 210 4.98 13.76 7.65
N LEU A 211 4.61 13.18 6.50
CA LEU A 211 5.55 12.45 5.65
C LEU A 211 6.69 13.36 5.17
N GLU A 212 7.91 12.83 5.10
CA GLU A 212 9.04 13.48 4.45
C GLU A 212 8.94 13.32 2.92
N THR A 213 8.48 12.14 2.49
CA THR A 213 8.25 11.81 1.07
C THR A 213 6.90 11.17 0.89
N VAL A 214 6.12 11.65 -0.10
CA VAL A 214 4.86 11.05 -0.52
C VAL A 214 4.97 10.48 -1.92
N LEU A 215 4.42 9.29 -2.10
CA LEU A 215 4.24 8.61 -3.38
C LEU A 215 2.73 8.66 -3.69
N PRO A 216 2.24 9.60 -4.52
CA PRO A 216 0.85 9.54 -4.94
C PRO A 216 0.61 8.23 -5.68
N CYS A 217 -0.56 7.62 -5.46
CA CYS A 217 -0.87 6.32 -6.04
C CYS A 217 -2.36 6.19 -6.37
N HIS A 218 -2.81 4.97 -6.64
CA HIS A 218 -4.13 4.60 -7.10
C HIS A 218 -4.44 5.14 -8.50
N TYR A 219 -3.42 5.12 -9.35
CA TYR A 219 -3.51 5.39 -10.80
C TYR A 219 -2.77 4.31 -11.59
N CYS A 220 -3.09 4.21 -12.88
CA CYS A 220 -2.38 3.37 -13.84
C CYS A 220 -1.35 4.15 -14.67
N ASN A 221 -1.56 5.46 -14.84
CA ASN A 221 -0.71 6.31 -15.66
C ASN A 221 -0.29 7.58 -14.88
N PRO A 222 1.00 7.88 -14.74
CA PRO A 222 1.46 9.09 -14.05
C PRO A 222 1.06 10.40 -14.76
N MET A 223 0.53 10.32 -15.99
CA MET A 223 0.00 11.47 -16.73
C MET A 223 -1.50 11.72 -16.50
N ASP A 224 -2.16 10.92 -15.65
CA ASP A 224 -3.55 11.13 -15.31
C ASP A 224 -3.76 12.52 -14.67
N PRO A 225 -4.88 13.20 -14.99
CA PRO A 225 -5.13 14.58 -14.52
C PRO A 225 -5.04 14.74 -13.01
N GLU A 226 -5.45 13.72 -12.25
CA GLU A 226 -5.47 13.71 -10.80
C GLU A 226 -4.03 13.84 -10.21
N VAL A 227 -3.04 13.30 -10.90
CA VAL A 227 -1.62 13.43 -10.48
C VAL A 227 -1.16 14.89 -10.55
N ALA A 228 -1.46 15.57 -11.67
CA ALA A 228 -1.12 16.98 -11.82
C ALA A 228 -1.89 17.88 -10.84
N GLU A 229 -3.15 17.52 -10.55
CA GLU A 229 -3.98 18.22 -9.58
C GLU A 229 -3.46 18.05 -8.15
N PHE A 230 -3.04 16.85 -7.77
CA PHE A 230 -2.39 16.58 -6.48
C PHE A 230 -1.13 17.45 -6.29
N GLU A 231 -0.22 17.47 -7.28
CA GLU A 231 0.97 18.30 -7.26
C GLU A 231 0.65 19.80 -7.08
N LYS A 232 -0.39 20.28 -7.75
CA LYS A 232 -0.87 21.65 -7.61
C LYS A 232 -1.36 21.94 -6.19
N HIS A 233 -2.05 20.99 -5.56
CA HIS A 233 -2.54 21.15 -4.19
C HIS A 233 -1.41 21.13 -3.17
N LEU A 234 -0.41 20.28 -3.31
CA LEU A 234 0.80 20.31 -2.47
C LEU A 234 1.50 21.68 -2.54
N LYS A 235 1.72 22.21 -3.74
CA LYS A 235 2.30 23.55 -3.93
C LYS A 235 1.44 24.66 -3.29
N ALA A 236 0.12 24.53 -3.32
CA ALA A 236 -0.77 25.49 -2.71
C ALA A 236 -0.72 25.45 -1.15
N LEU A 237 -0.50 24.27 -0.55
CA LEU A 237 -0.26 24.12 0.88
C LEU A 237 1.10 24.72 1.28
N GLU A 238 2.15 24.43 0.52
CA GLU A 238 3.49 25.00 0.72
C GLU A 238 3.48 26.54 0.67
N ALA A 239 2.77 27.12 -0.30
CA ALA A 239 2.61 28.56 -0.41
C ALA A 239 1.93 29.21 0.81
N LYS A 240 1.15 28.44 1.56
CA LYS A 240 0.56 28.84 2.86
C LYS A 240 1.52 28.60 4.04
N ARG A 241 2.79 28.27 3.77
CA ARG A 241 3.82 27.94 4.76
C ARG A 241 3.48 26.74 5.64
N MET A 242 2.67 25.81 5.13
CA MET A 242 2.43 24.53 5.77
C MET A 242 3.58 23.59 5.39
N PRO A 243 4.12 22.80 6.32
CA PRO A 243 5.10 21.77 5.96
C PRO A 243 4.41 20.74 5.05
N VAL A 244 5.01 20.46 3.90
CA VAL A 244 4.52 19.47 2.95
C VAL A 244 5.62 18.48 2.62
N PRO A 245 5.28 17.20 2.33
CA PRO A 245 6.27 16.23 1.91
C PRO A 245 6.82 16.55 0.50
N ARG A 246 8.00 16.05 0.21
CA ARG A 246 8.47 15.93 -1.17
C ARG A 246 7.61 14.89 -1.88
N SER A 247 7.01 15.26 -3.00
CA SER A 247 6.30 14.32 -3.86
C SER A 247 7.23 13.65 -4.87
N ILE A 248 7.06 12.34 -5.05
CA ILE A 248 7.71 11.57 -6.11
C ILE A 248 6.64 10.78 -6.86
N VAL A 249 6.34 11.20 -8.07
CA VAL A 249 5.40 10.51 -8.96
C VAL A 249 6.14 9.38 -9.65
N LEU A 250 5.68 8.14 -9.45
CA LEU A 250 6.27 6.94 -10.02
C LEU A 250 5.44 6.42 -11.19
N LYS A 251 6.12 5.99 -12.24
CA LYS A 251 5.53 5.14 -13.27
C LYS A 251 5.50 3.70 -12.75
N PRO A 252 4.45 2.89 -13.05
CA PRO A 252 4.48 1.46 -12.74
C PRO A 252 5.76 0.78 -13.26
N GLY A 253 6.46 0.13 -12.35
CA GLY A 253 7.79 -0.46 -12.59
C GLY A 253 8.97 0.35 -12.04
N ASP A 254 8.78 1.63 -11.76
CA ASP A 254 9.85 2.49 -11.26
C ASP A 254 10.23 2.14 -9.81
N TRP A 255 11.50 2.41 -9.49
CA TRP A 255 12.09 2.25 -8.18
C TRP A 255 12.50 3.57 -7.56
N ILE A 256 12.42 3.64 -6.25
CA ILE A 256 13.15 4.62 -5.44
C ILE A 256 14.06 3.92 -4.46
N GLU A 257 15.12 4.61 -4.06
CA GLU A 257 16.10 4.14 -3.10
C GLU A 257 16.25 5.14 -1.96
N ILE A 258 16.28 4.60 -0.74
CA ILE A 258 16.42 5.35 0.51
C ILE A 258 17.73 4.89 1.14
N PRO A 259 18.79 5.74 1.17
CA PRO A 259 20.05 5.39 1.78
C PRO A 259 19.92 5.11 3.30
N ALA A 260 20.83 4.28 3.83
CA ALA A 260 20.96 4.08 5.27
C ALA A 260 21.17 5.43 5.99
N GLY A 261 20.45 5.59 7.11
CA GLY A 261 20.52 6.83 7.90
C GLY A 261 19.63 7.97 7.41
N GLY A 262 18.66 7.69 6.50
CA GLY A 262 17.63 8.67 6.13
C GLY A 262 18.12 9.79 5.20
N GLY A 263 19.00 9.49 4.27
CA GLY A 263 19.42 10.43 3.23
C GLY A 263 18.33 10.69 2.18
N ALA A 264 18.56 11.67 1.29
CA ALA A 264 17.60 12.03 0.25
C ALA A 264 17.20 10.83 -0.62
N VAL A 265 15.90 10.59 -0.75
CA VAL A 265 15.32 9.57 -1.62
C VAL A 265 15.74 9.83 -3.07
N ARG A 266 16.16 8.80 -3.78
CA ARG A 266 16.63 8.88 -5.17
C ARG A 266 15.77 7.98 -6.06
N ASN A 267 15.48 8.45 -7.27
CA ASN A 267 14.93 7.58 -8.29
C ASN A 267 16.05 6.63 -8.74
N ALA A 268 15.78 5.33 -8.77
CA ALA A 268 16.66 4.35 -9.39
C ALA A 268 16.24 4.18 -10.86
N ALA A 269 17.19 4.28 -11.75
CA ALA A 269 16.98 4.11 -13.19
C ALA A 269 16.83 2.62 -13.55
#